data_08427df354d3f3445b2b66777359d8bc
#
_entry.id   08427df354d3f3445b2b66777359d8bc
#
_cell.length_a   1.000
_cell.length_b   1.000
_cell.length_c   1.000
_cell.angle_alpha   90.00
_cell.angle_beta   90.00
_cell.angle_gamma   90.00
#
_symmetry.space_group_name_H-M   'P 1'
#
loop_
_entity.id
_entity.type
_entity.pdbx_description
1 polymer ?
#
loop_
_entity_poly.entity_id
_entity_poly.type
_entity_poly.pdbx_seq_one_letter_code
_entity_poly.pdbx_strand_id
1 'polypeptide(L)'
;MPFQREHSYAVYILGSISGTLYIGVTNNLKFRVSQHKDHSFGGFTAKYEVDRLLYFEIFREVTDAIKREKQLKGWRREKKIALIEKDNPQWKDLSREWFQPPLVQKFDWQL
;
A
#
# COMPACT_ATOMS: atom_id res chain seq x y z
N MET A 1 -13.93 -15.50 14.47
CA MET A 1 -13.74 -15.31 14.35
C MET A 1 -13.32 -15.20 13.66
N PRO A 2 -13.42 -15.35 13.53
CA PRO A 2 -12.88 -15.25 12.91
C PRO A 2 -12.19 -14.66 12.53
N PHE A 3 -12.02 -14.36 12.50
CA PHE A 3 -11.53 -13.83 12.10
C PHE A 3 -10.43 -13.55 12.16
N GLN A 4 -10.11 -13.70 12.33
CA GLN A 4 -9.31 -13.56 12.47
C GLN A 4 -8.37 -13.61 12.11
N ARG A 5 -8.05 -13.50 11.96
CA ARG A 5 -7.30 -13.44 11.63
C ARG A 5 -6.45 -13.20 11.72
N GLU A 6 -6.59 -13.03 11.53
CA GLU A 6 -5.80 -13.09 11.74
C GLU A 6 -4.43 -12.65 11.72
N HIS A 7 -3.62 -13.12 11.85
CA HIS A 7 -2.24 -12.71 11.77
C HIS A 7 -1.79 -12.72 10.34
N SER A 8 -1.83 -11.58 9.71
CA SER A 8 -1.23 -11.44 8.39
C SER A 8 -0.47 -10.12 8.36
N TYR A 9 0.56 -10.10 7.53
CA TYR A 9 1.47 -8.97 7.42
C TYR A 9 1.66 -8.64 5.97
N ALA A 10 1.71 -7.37 5.64
CA ALA A 10 1.90 -6.96 4.26
C ALA A 10 3.22 -6.21 4.12
N VAL A 11 3.95 -6.53 3.07
CA VAL A 11 5.03 -5.69 2.59
C VAL A 11 4.48 -4.93 1.41
N TYR A 12 4.65 -3.63 1.38
CA TYR A 12 4.01 -2.80 0.37
C TYR A 12 4.96 -1.78 -0.21
N ILE A 13 4.66 -1.36 -1.42
CA ILE A 13 5.39 -0.28 -2.07
C ILE A 13 4.40 0.81 -2.41
N LEU A 14 4.66 2.01 -1.89
CA LEU A 14 3.89 3.19 -2.25
C LEU A 14 4.70 4.04 -3.21
N GLY A 15 4.02 4.85 -3.99
CA GLY A 15 4.67 5.76 -4.89
C GLY A 15 3.98 7.10 -4.96
N SER A 16 4.73 8.12 -5.35
CA SER A 16 4.18 9.41 -5.69
C SER A 16 3.95 9.49 -7.19
N ILE A 17 3.25 10.53 -7.63
CA ILE A 17 3.08 10.76 -9.05
C ILE A 17 4.43 10.96 -9.73
N SER A 18 5.36 11.58 -9.04
CA SER A 18 6.70 11.83 -9.60
C SER A 18 7.61 10.62 -9.59
N GLY A 19 7.17 9.51 -8.98
CA GLY A 19 7.93 8.27 -9.01
C GLY A 19 8.78 7.99 -7.78
N THR A 20 8.64 8.77 -6.71
CA THR A 20 9.31 8.47 -5.45
C THR A 20 8.67 7.22 -4.85
N LEU A 21 9.49 6.28 -4.38
CA LEU A 21 9.01 5.02 -3.85
C LEU A 21 9.27 4.93 -2.35
N TYR A 22 8.38 4.24 -1.66
CA TYR A 22 8.52 3.95 -0.23
C TYR A 22 8.12 2.51 0.01
N ILE A 23 8.94 1.76 0.75
CA ILE A 23 8.66 0.37 1.06
C ILE A 23 8.43 0.25 2.56
N GLY A 24 7.37 -0.44 2.95
CA GLY A 24 7.04 -0.63 4.35
C GLY A 24 6.48 -2.00 4.62
N VAL A 25 6.31 -2.29 5.91
CA VAL A 25 5.70 -3.52 6.39
C VAL A 25 4.67 -3.14 7.44
N THR A 26 3.53 -3.83 7.44
CA THR A 26 2.46 -3.52 8.38
C THR A 26 1.63 -4.77 8.65
N ASN A 27 0.96 -4.78 9.80
CA ASN A 27 -0.02 -5.82 10.09
C ASN A 27 -1.44 -5.37 9.74
N ASN A 28 -1.59 -4.19 9.18
CA ASN A 28 -2.90 -3.69 8.77
C ASN A 28 -2.72 -2.77 7.57
N LEU A 29 -2.73 -3.36 6.39
CA LEU A 29 -2.41 -2.64 5.17
C LEU A 29 -3.40 -1.51 4.89
N LYS A 30 -4.69 -1.80 5.03
CA LYS A 30 -5.70 -0.79 4.74
C LYS A 30 -5.56 0.43 5.64
N PHE A 31 -5.38 0.19 6.93
CA PHE A 31 -5.22 1.29 7.87
C PHE A 31 -3.94 2.09 7.58
N ARG A 32 -2.83 1.38 7.33
CA ARG A 32 -1.57 2.06 7.06
C ARG A 32 -1.65 2.89 5.78
N VAL A 33 -2.30 2.36 4.73
CA VAL A 33 -2.48 3.12 3.50
C VAL A 33 -3.31 4.37 3.76
N SER A 34 -4.36 4.26 4.57
CA SER A 34 -5.16 5.44 4.89
C SER A 34 -4.34 6.51 5.61
N GLN A 35 -3.42 6.09 6.48
CA GLN A 35 -2.55 7.04 7.16
C GLN A 35 -1.62 7.77 6.18
N HIS A 36 -1.13 7.04 5.16
CA HIS A 36 -0.30 7.68 4.15
C HIS A 36 -1.12 8.65 3.31
N LYS A 37 -2.36 8.27 2.98
CA LYS A 37 -3.20 9.14 2.15
C LYS A 37 -3.59 10.42 2.85
N ASP A 38 -3.82 10.39 4.15
CA ASP A 38 -4.15 11.62 4.88
C ASP A 38 -2.92 12.28 5.49
N HIS A 39 -1.74 11.73 5.18
CA HIS A 39 -0.45 12.28 5.62
C HIS A 39 -0.25 12.25 7.13
N SER A 40 -1.08 11.51 7.86
CA SER A 40 -0.93 11.43 9.31
C SER A 40 0.28 10.61 9.72
N PHE A 41 0.79 9.79 8.81
CA PHE A 41 2.00 9.01 9.08
C PHE A 41 3.22 9.91 9.20
N GLY A 42 3.20 11.06 8.51
CA GLY A 42 4.26 12.05 8.61
C GLY A 42 5.53 11.67 7.87
N GLY A 43 6.58 12.44 8.12
CA GLY A 43 7.92 12.15 7.62
C GLY A 43 8.02 12.14 6.11
N PHE A 44 8.80 11.18 5.63
CA PHE A 44 9.15 11.08 4.22
C PHE A 44 7.93 11.01 3.30
N THR A 45 6.97 10.16 3.64
CA THR A 45 5.83 9.94 2.75
C THR A 45 4.93 11.15 2.66
N ALA A 46 4.75 11.88 3.77
CA ALA A 46 3.95 13.10 3.74
C ALA A 46 4.64 14.18 2.93
N LYS A 47 5.97 14.33 3.12
CA LYS A 47 6.73 15.36 2.43
C LYS A 47 6.70 15.19 0.92
N TYR A 48 6.78 13.96 0.43
CA TYR A 48 6.87 13.69 -0.99
C TYR A 48 5.56 13.19 -1.58
N GLU A 49 4.49 13.18 -0.79
CA GLU A 49 3.15 12.75 -1.22
C GLU A 49 3.18 11.34 -1.80
N VAL A 50 3.84 10.43 -1.09
CA VAL A 50 3.96 9.04 -1.49
C VAL A 50 2.77 8.30 -0.91
N ASP A 51 1.66 8.29 -1.64
CA ASP A 51 0.38 7.83 -1.09
C ASP A 51 -0.39 6.90 -2.02
N ARG A 52 0.21 6.46 -3.12
CA ARG A 52 -0.44 5.53 -4.05
C ARG A 52 0.11 4.15 -3.80
N LEU A 53 -0.77 3.19 -3.58
CA LEU A 53 -0.35 1.81 -3.38
C LEU A 53 -0.08 1.15 -4.72
N LEU A 54 1.19 0.80 -4.96
CA LEU A 54 1.60 0.25 -6.25
C LEU A 54 1.79 -1.26 -6.23
N TYR A 55 2.04 -1.84 -5.06
CA TYR A 55 2.37 -3.25 -4.95
C TYR A 55 2.27 -3.70 -3.50
N PHE A 56 1.85 -4.94 -3.26
CA PHE A 56 1.95 -5.51 -1.92
C PHE A 56 2.00 -7.03 -1.98
N GLU A 57 2.57 -7.62 -0.93
CA GLU A 57 2.66 -9.06 -0.71
C GLU A 57 2.19 -9.37 0.70
N ILE A 58 1.47 -10.47 0.86
CA ILE A 58 0.94 -10.87 2.15
C ILE A 58 1.72 -12.05 2.71
N PHE A 59 2.04 -11.99 4.00
CA PHE A 59 2.79 -13.02 4.71
C PHE A 59 2.04 -13.41 5.96
N ARG A 60 2.17 -14.68 6.35
CA ARG A 60 1.64 -15.14 7.62
C ARG A 60 2.57 -14.84 8.77
N GLU A 61 3.88 -14.90 8.51
CA GLU A 61 4.88 -14.76 9.55
C GLU A 61 5.51 -13.38 9.48
N VAL A 62 5.58 -12.72 10.63
CA VAL A 62 6.15 -11.38 10.67
C VAL A 62 7.63 -11.39 10.28
N THR A 63 8.35 -12.46 10.65
CA THR A 63 9.77 -12.56 10.32
C THR A 63 9.98 -12.60 8.81
N ASP A 64 9.12 -13.33 8.08
CA ASP A 64 9.22 -13.38 6.64
C ASP A 64 8.91 -12.04 6.00
N ALA A 65 7.91 -11.34 6.53
CA ALA A 65 7.57 -10.03 6.02
C ALA A 65 8.71 -9.04 6.21
N ILE A 66 9.32 -9.04 7.39
CA ILE A 66 10.44 -8.15 7.68
C ILE A 66 11.62 -8.45 6.78
N LYS A 67 11.93 -9.72 6.57
CA LYS A 67 13.01 -10.11 5.67
C LYS A 67 12.75 -9.59 4.26
N ARG A 68 11.52 -9.75 3.79
CA ARG A 68 11.16 -9.30 2.44
C ARG A 68 11.28 -7.79 2.31
N GLU A 69 10.79 -7.07 3.32
CA GLU A 69 10.88 -5.62 3.32
C GLU A 69 12.34 -5.16 3.21
N LYS A 70 13.22 -5.77 4.01
CA LYS A 70 14.64 -5.44 3.95
C LYS A 70 15.26 -5.79 2.60
N GLN A 71 14.86 -6.92 2.04
CA GLN A 71 15.34 -7.33 0.74
C GLN A 71 14.98 -6.31 -0.32
N LEU A 72 13.70 -5.91 -0.36
CA LEU A 72 13.24 -4.95 -1.35
C LEU A 72 13.90 -3.59 -1.19
N LYS A 73 14.12 -3.17 0.04
CA LYS A 73 14.78 -1.89 0.29
C LYS A 73 16.20 -1.88 -0.25
N GLY A 74 16.86 -3.04 -0.28
CA GLY A 74 18.23 -3.15 -0.80
C GLY A 74 18.32 -3.25 -2.30
N TRP A 75 17.20 -3.42 -2.99
CA TRP A 75 17.22 -3.53 -4.45
C TRP A 75 17.45 -2.19 -5.09
N ARG A 76 18.02 -2.22 -6.30
CA ARG A 76 18.12 -1.02 -7.12
C ARG A 76 16.73 -0.61 -7.59
N ARG A 77 16.61 0.65 -7.94
CA ARG A 77 15.33 1.21 -8.36
C ARG A 77 14.71 0.45 -9.53
N GLU A 78 15.51 0.12 -10.55
CA GLU A 78 14.94 -0.56 -11.71
C GLU A 78 14.37 -1.92 -11.37
N LYS A 79 14.94 -2.60 -10.37
CA LYS A 79 14.42 -3.89 -9.96
C LYS A 79 13.11 -3.75 -9.18
N LYS A 80 12.99 -2.68 -8.38
CA LYS A 80 11.73 -2.37 -7.71
C LYS A 80 10.64 -2.07 -8.72
N ILE A 81 10.98 -1.29 -9.74
CA ILE A 81 10.04 -0.94 -10.79
C ILE A 81 9.60 -2.18 -11.55
N ALA A 82 10.52 -3.09 -11.86
CA ALA A 82 10.17 -4.32 -12.55
C ALA A 82 9.19 -5.15 -11.73
N LEU A 83 9.40 -5.21 -10.41
CA LEU A 83 8.49 -5.93 -9.52
C LEU A 83 7.09 -5.32 -9.56
N ILE A 84 7.00 -4.00 -9.49
CA ILE A 84 5.72 -3.30 -9.57
C ILE A 84 5.04 -3.60 -10.91
N GLU A 85 5.76 -3.46 -11.99
CA GLU A 85 5.16 -3.49 -13.33
C GLU A 85 4.82 -4.88 -13.81
N LYS A 86 5.34 -5.91 -13.15
CA LYS A 86 4.96 -7.27 -13.46
C LYS A 86 3.44 -7.46 -13.34
N ASP A 87 2.84 -6.88 -12.31
CA ASP A 87 1.41 -7.01 -12.06
C ASP A 87 0.65 -5.69 -12.19
N ASN A 88 1.37 -4.58 -12.24
CA ASN A 88 0.74 -3.26 -12.28
C ASN A 88 1.51 -2.35 -13.26
N PRO A 89 1.48 -2.69 -14.54
CA PRO A 89 2.32 -1.98 -15.53
C PRO A 89 1.94 -0.51 -15.69
N GLN A 90 0.74 -0.13 -15.31
CA GLN A 90 0.31 1.26 -15.45
C GLN A 90 0.43 2.07 -14.17
N TRP A 91 0.99 1.48 -13.13
CA TRP A 91 1.20 2.17 -11.86
C TRP A 91 -0.09 2.71 -11.28
N LYS A 92 -1.15 1.92 -11.35
CA LYS A 92 -2.42 2.30 -10.78
C LYS A 92 -2.35 2.22 -9.26
N ASP A 93 -3.12 3.07 -8.61
CA ASP A 93 -3.26 3.00 -7.15
C ASP A 93 -4.18 1.81 -6.83
N LEU A 94 -3.60 0.73 -6.31
CA LEU A 94 -4.33 -0.49 -6.03
C LEU A 94 -5.35 -0.33 -4.90
N SER A 95 -5.22 0.73 -4.10
CA SER A 95 -6.13 0.99 -3.00
C SER A 95 -7.24 1.97 -3.37
N ARG A 96 -7.31 2.33 -4.62
CA ARG A 96 -8.17 3.41 -5.06
C ARG A 96 -9.62 3.27 -4.59
N GLU A 97 -10.16 2.07 -4.64
CA GLU A 97 -11.56 1.86 -4.31
C GLU A 97 -11.81 1.48 -2.85
N TRP A 98 -10.75 1.33 -2.08
CA TRP A 98 -10.88 0.89 -0.69
C TRP A 98 -11.58 1.91 0.19
N PHE A 99 -11.47 3.17 -0.17
CA PHE A 99 -11.93 4.28 0.66
C PHE A 99 -13.07 5.06 0.04
N GLN A 100 -13.62 4.58 -1.07
CA GLN A 100 -14.71 5.27 -1.73
C GLN A 100 -16.02 4.94 -1.04
N PRO A 101 -16.93 5.91 -0.96
CA PRO A 101 -18.23 5.62 -0.38
C PRO A 101 -19.00 4.64 -1.26
N PRO A 102 -19.89 3.84 -0.68
CA PRO A 102 -20.71 2.92 -1.45
C PRO A 102 -21.58 3.67 -2.47
N LEU A 103 -21.78 3.05 -3.62
CA LEU A 103 -22.58 3.66 -4.66
C LEU A 103 -24.01 3.92 -4.22
N VAL A 104 -24.54 3.03 -3.39
CA VAL A 104 -25.92 3.17 -2.94
C VAL A 104 -26.15 4.50 -2.23
N GLN A 105 -25.16 5.02 -1.57
CA GLN A 105 -25.27 6.29 -0.87
C GLN A 105 -25.45 7.45 -1.83
N LYS A 106 -25.02 7.29 -3.06
CA LYS A 106 -25.16 8.35 -4.04
C LYS A 106 -26.58 8.44 -4.56
N PHE A 107 -27.34 7.37 -4.46
CA PHE A 107 -28.70 7.38 -4.97
C PHE A 107 -29.70 7.82 -3.93
N ASP A 108 -29.44 7.58 -2.67
CA ASP A 108 -30.39 7.83 -1.61
C ASP A 108 -30.84 9.28 -1.57
N TRP A 109 -29.91 10.18 -1.70
CA TRP A 109 -30.23 11.60 -1.55
C TRP A 109 -30.74 12.22 -2.84
N GLN A 110 -30.83 11.46 -3.88
CA GLN A 110 -31.39 11.98 -5.10
C GLN A 110 -32.90 11.89 -5.13
N LEU A 111 -33.41 11.17 -4.19
CA LEU A 111 -34.84 11.06 -4.08
C LEU A 111 -35.44 12.27 -3.41
#